data_99403e9c91935653cf8800224ba73e9a
#
_entry.id   99403e9c91935653cf8800224ba73e9a
#
_cell.length_a   1.000
_cell.length_b   1.000
_cell.length_c   1.000
_cell.angle_alpha   90.00
_cell.angle_beta   90.00
_cell.angle_gamma   90.00
#
_symmetry.space_group_name_H-M   'P 1'
#
loop_
_entity.id
_entity.type
_entity.pdbx_description
1 polymer ?
#
loop_
_entity_poly.entity_id
_entity_poly.type
_entity_poly.pdbx_seq_one_letter_code
_entity_poly.pdbx_strand_id
1 'polypeptide(L)'
;MRSGQVTFHNTKGKRVRVIPISADLEKRLKAHWRQYGAFTNCLMTFCRVLESTSIKLPSGQASHVLRHSFASHFVMGGGNILVLQKILGHTSLAMTMRYAHLAPDHLQEALRLNPLDTLSTLSEAEKEKPLKS
;
A
#
# COMPACT_ATOMS: atom_id res chain seq x y z
N MET A 1 -7.46 18.16 6.72
CA MET A 1 -7.42 16.68 6.72
C MET A 1 -8.81 16.16 7.07
N ARG A 2 -9.42 15.35 6.21
CA ARG A 2 -10.54 14.51 6.65
C ARG A 2 -9.97 13.40 7.54
N SER A 3 -10.73 12.98 8.57
CA SER A 3 -10.27 11.95 9.51
C SER A 3 -9.84 10.67 8.77
N GLY A 4 -8.66 10.15 9.11
CA GLY A 4 -8.12 8.92 8.54
C GLY A 4 -7.59 8.98 7.11
N GLN A 5 -7.39 10.18 6.54
CA GLN A 5 -6.93 10.32 5.14
C GLN A 5 -5.97 11.49 4.94
N VAL A 6 -4.99 11.29 4.05
CA VAL A 6 -4.12 12.35 3.53
C VAL A 6 -4.45 12.59 2.06
N THR A 7 -4.65 13.85 1.69
CA THR A 7 -4.93 14.26 0.32
C THR A 7 -3.76 15.03 -0.26
N PHE A 8 -3.25 14.58 -1.39
CA PHE A 8 -2.19 15.24 -2.16
C PHE A 8 -2.81 15.95 -3.37
N HIS A 9 -2.74 17.28 -3.40
CA HIS A 9 -3.35 18.09 -4.47
C HIS A 9 -2.41 18.35 -5.65
N ASN A 10 -1.14 18.68 -5.39
CA ASN A 10 -0.17 19.07 -6.42
C ASN A 10 0.77 17.93 -6.77
N THR A 11 0.26 16.89 -7.43
CA THR A 11 1.11 15.81 -7.95
C THR A 11 1.61 16.13 -9.35
N LYS A 12 2.78 15.56 -9.75
CA LYS A 12 3.34 15.74 -11.11
C LYS A 12 2.33 15.48 -12.24
N GLY A 13 1.32 14.65 -12.01
CA GLY A 13 0.26 14.32 -12.97
C GLY A 13 -1.01 15.14 -12.81
N LYS A 14 -1.01 16.26 -12.06
CA LYS A 14 -2.18 17.10 -11.75
C LYS A 14 -3.41 16.34 -11.21
N ARG A 15 -3.22 15.13 -10.70
CA ARG A 15 -4.30 14.28 -10.15
C ARG A 15 -4.30 14.39 -8.63
N VAL A 16 -5.49 14.63 -8.07
CA VAL A 16 -5.69 14.54 -6.62
C VAL A 16 -5.58 13.08 -6.19
N ARG A 17 -4.82 12.85 -5.13
CA ARG A 17 -4.61 11.52 -4.55
C ARG A 17 -5.03 11.51 -3.10
N VAL A 18 -5.89 10.58 -2.73
CA VAL A 18 -6.34 10.38 -1.36
C VAL A 18 -5.82 9.03 -0.89
N ILE A 19 -5.09 9.01 0.22
CA ILE A 19 -4.51 7.79 0.79
C ILE A 19 -5.02 7.67 2.22
N PRO A 20 -5.63 6.51 2.59
CA PRO A 20 -5.99 6.24 3.97
C PRO A 20 -4.74 6.10 4.82
N ILE A 21 -4.81 6.55 6.06
CA ILE A 21 -3.73 6.46 7.04
C ILE A 21 -4.25 5.87 8.35
N SER A 22 -3.35 5.25 9.13
CA SER A 22 -3.69 4.74 10.45
C SER A 22 -4.00 5.88 11.43
N ALA A 23 -4.78 5.59 12.46
CA ALA A 23 -5.09 6.54 13.52
C ALA A 23 -3.84 7.04 14.25
N ASP A 24 -2.82 6.18 14.42
CA ASP A 24 -1.54 6.57 15.01
C ASP A 24 -0.80 7.58 14.14
N LEU A 25 -0.68 7.31 12.83
CA LEU A 25 -0.06 8.24 11.90
C LEU A 25 -0.82 9.58 11.85
N GLU A 26 -2.14 9.55 11.86
CA GLU A 26 -2.95 10.77 11.91
C GLU A 26 -2.65 11.59 13.16
N LYS A 27 -2.58 10.94 14.34
CA LYS A 27 -2.23 11.58 15.61
C LYS A 27 -0.85 12.24 15.55
N ARG A 28 0.15 11.54 15.03
CA ARG A 28 1.52 12.05 14.87
C ARG A 28 1.58 13.24 13.91
N LEU A 29 0.90 13.17 12.77
CA LEU A 29 0.85 14.27 11.81
C LEU A 29 0.16 15.51 12.40
N LYS A 30 -0.94 15.33 13.13
CA LYS A 30 -1.62 16.43 13.82
C LYS A 30 -0.76 17.06 14.92
N ALA A 31 -0.03 16.25 15.69
CA ALA A 31 0.89 16.75 16.72
C ALA A 31 2.02 17.58 16.08
N HIS A 32 2.65 17.06 15.02
CA HIS A 32 3.66 17.79 14.27
C HIS A 32 3.13 19.13 13.75
N TRP A 33 1.95 19.11 13.12
CA TRP A 33 1.34 20.33 12.58
C TRP A 33 1.08 21.40 13.65
N ARG A 34 0.64 20.99 14.85
CA ARG A 34 0.41 21.92 15.96
C ARG A 34 1.70 22.53 16.49
N GLN A 35 2.77 21.75 16.52
CA GLN A 35 4.05 22.16 17.09
C GLN A 35 4.92 22.95 16.11
N TYR A 36 4.95 22.54 14.84
CA TYR A 36 5.91 23.03 13.84
C TYR A 36 5.25 23.66 12.61
N GLY A 37 3.93 23.56 12.48
CA GLY A 37 3.21 24.04 11.29
C GLY A 37 3.34 23.11 10.09
N ALA A 38 3.36 23.72 8.89
CA ALA A 38 3.42 22.98 7.63
C ALA A 38 4.76 22.27 7.43
N PHE A 39 4.71 21.09 6.80
CA PHE A 39 5.91 20.39 6.37
C PHE A 39 6.65 21.19 5.32
N THR A 40 7.95 21.38 5.51
CA THR A 40 8.86 22.03 4.56
C THR A 40 9.73 21.00 3.85
N ASN A 41 10.46 21.43 2.81
CA ASN A 41 11.41 20.54 2.15
C ASN A 41 12.59 20.26 3.08
N CYS A 42 12.70 19.03 3.58
CA CYS A 42 13.77 18.57 4.46
C CYS A 42 14.73 17.56 3.79
N LEU A 43 14.75 17.51 2.44
CA LEU A 43 15.55 16.53 1.71
C LEU A 43 17.05 16.62 2.09
N MET A 44 17.60 17.82 2.19
CA MET A 44 19.00 18.01 2.58
C MET A 44 19.30 17.52 4.00
N THR A 45 18.37 17.78 4.94
CA THR A 45 18.49 17.27 6.32
C THR A 45 18.41 15.74 6.33
N PHE A 46 17.51 15.15 5.56
CA PHE A 46 17.41 13.70 5.41
C PHE A 46 18.71 13.10 4.84
N CYS A 47 19.29 13.69 3.79
CA CYS A 47 20.56 13.23 3.22
C CYS A 47 21.69 13.29 4.24
N ARG A 48 21.80 14.40 5.00
CA ARG A 48 22.82 14.56 6.05
C ARG A 48 22.69 13.50 7.15
N VAL A 49 21.47 13.21 7.59
CA VAL A 49 21.21 12.14 8.57
C VAL A 49 21.59 10.78 7.98
N LEU A 50 21.26 10.53 6.72
CA LEU A 50 21.61 9.28 6.04
C LEU A 50 23.13 9.10 5.94
N GLU A 51 23.89 10.16 5.63
CA GLU A 51 25.35 10.15 5.57
C GLU A 51 25.99 9.80 6.92
N SER A 52 25.33 10.14 8.04
CA SER A 52 25.79 9.77 9.38
C SER A 52 25.55 8.30 9.75
N THR A 53 24.87 7.54 8.87
CA THR A 53 24.60 6.11 9.06
C THR A 53 25.55 5.25 8.25
N SER A 54 25.58 3.93 8.52
CA SER A 54 26.30 2.93 7.72
C SER A 54 25.62 2.61 6.39
N ILE A 55 24.41 3.14 6.13
CA ILE A 55 23.62 2.84 4.94
C ILE A 55 24.25 3.51 3.72
N LYS A 56 24.64 2.69 2.74
CA LYS A 56 25.17 3.17 1.45
C LYS A 56 24.09 3.08 0.40
N LEU A 57 23.74 4.20 -0.22
CA LEU A 57 22.76 4.27 -1.30
C LEU A 57 23.42 4.79 -2.59
N PRO A 58 22.87 4.39 -3.76
CA PRO A 58 23.30 4.98 -5.03
C PRO A 58 23.04 6.49 -5.03
N SER A 59 23.91 7.24 -5.69
CA SER A 59 23.80 8.69 -5.80
C SER A 59 22.43 9.13 -6.34
N GLY A 60 21.86 10.17 -5.74
CA GLY A 60 20.57 10.75 -6.15
C GLY A 60 19.33 9.92 -5.81
N GLN A 61 19.46 8.79 -5.10
CA GLN A 61 18.33 7.89 -4.82
C GLN A 61 17.82 7.92 -3.37
N ALA A 62 18.33 8.81 -2.54
CA ALA A 62 18.04 8.84 -1.11
C ALA A 62 16.54 8.81 -0.76
N SER A 63 15.70 9.64 -1.39
CA SER A 63 14.26 9.65 -1.16
C SER A 63 13.51 8.52 -1.89
N HIS A 64 14.02 8.08 -3.03
CA HIS A 64 13.44 7.00 -3.82
C HIS A 64 13.54 5.64 -3.14
N VAL A 65 14.60 5.41 -2.36
CA VAL A 65 14.78 4.16 -1.61
C VAL A 65 13.66 3.92 -0.61
N LEU A 66 13.21 4.95 0.11
CA LEU A 66 12.08 4.83 1.04
C LEU A 66 10.81 4.36 0.32
N ARG A 67 10.58 4.91 -0.87
CA ARG A 67 9.44 4.52 -1.71
C ARG A 67 9.58 3.08 -2.21
N HIS A 68 10.77 2.67 -2.65
CA HIS A 68 11.04 1.30 -3.08
C HIS A 68 10.89 0.31 -1.93
N SER A 69 11.45 0.61 -0.76
CA SER A 69 11.31 -0.22 0.44
C SER A 69 9.84 -0.41 0.83
N PHE A 70 9.08 0.68 0.86
CA PHE A 70 7.64 0.60 1.12
C PHE A 70 6.94 -0.32 0.11
N ALA A 71 7.20 -0.13 -1.19
CA ALA A 71 6.56 -0.90 -2.25
C ALA A 71 6.90 -2.39 -2.15
N SER A 72 8.18 -2.72 -1.91
CA SER A 72 8.65 -4.09 -1.74
C SER A 72 7.99 -4.77 -0.54
N HIS A 73 8.04 -4.15 0.64
CA HIS A 73 7.41 -4.70 1.84
C HIS A 73 5.89 -4.83 1.71
N PHE A 74 5.23 -3.89 1.04
CA PHE A 74 3.79 -3.95 0.78
C PHE A 74 3.42 -5.19 -0.03
N VAL A 75 4.18 -5.48 -1.11
CA VAL A 75 3.93 -6.64 -1.97
C VAL A 75 4.34 -7.94 -1.30
N MET A 76 5.49 -7.99 -0.61
CA MET A 76 5.92 -9.15 0.19
C MET A 76 4.92 -9.51 1.28
N GLY A 77 4.22 -8.52 1.85
CA GLY A 77 3.12 -8.71 2.79
C GLY A 77 1.79 -9.12 2.15
N GLY A 78 1.76 -9.48 0.88
CA GLY A 78 0.54 -9.89 0.16
C GLY A 78 -0.34 -8.72 -0.32
N GLY A 79 0.18 -7.49 -0.30
CA GLY A 79 -0.54 -6.32 -0.76
C GLY A 79 -0.86 -6.36 -2.26
N ASN A 80 -2.08 -5.98 -2.62
CA ASN A 80 -2.55 -5.98 -4.00
C ASN A 80 -1.80 -4.95 -4.85
N ILE A 81 -1.29 -5.37 -6.01
CA ILE A 81 -0.47 -4.55 -6.92
C ILE A 81 -1.22 -3.33 -7.49
N LEU A 82 -2.54 -3.43 -7.70
CA LEU A 82 -3.37 -2.31 -8.17
C LEU A 82 -3.59 -1.27 -7.06
N VAL A 83 -3.69 -1.72 -5.81
CA VAL A 83 -3.73 -0.83 -4.65
C VAL A 83 -2.39 -0.11 -4.50
N LEU A 84 -1.27 -0.81 -4.64
CA LEU A 84 0.06 -0.22 -4.63
C LEU A 84 0.22 0.84 -5.72
N GLN A 85 -0.26 0.57 -6.95
CA GLN A 85 -0.25 1.55 -8.04
C GLN A 85 -0.93 2.86 -7.63
N LYS A 86 -2.11 2.77 -7.01
CA LYS A 86 -2.87 3.94 -6.52
C LYS A 86 -2.13 4.69 -5.41
N ILE A 87 -1.57 3.96 -4.43
CA ILE A 87 -0.79 4.54 -3.33
C ILE A 87 0.43 5.30 -3.88
N LEU A 88 1.18 4.67 -4.78
CA LEU A 88 2.35 5.29 -5.38
C LEU A 88 2.00 6.38 -6.40
N GLY A 89 0.78 6.37 -6.96
CA GLY A 89 0.33 7.31 -7.99
C GLY A 89 1.04 7.06 -9.33
N HIS A 90 1.33 5.81 -9.64
CA HIS A 90 1.88 5.44 -10.95
C HIS A 90 0.81 5.59 -12.03
N THR A 91 1.14 6.25 -13.13
CA THR A 91 0.24 6.46 -14.27
C THR A 91 0.02 5.19 -15.08
N SER A 92 0.96 4.27 -15.05
CA SER A 92 0.91 2.98 -15.73
C SER A 92 1.09 1.84 -14.74
N LEU A 93 0.34 0.75 -14.91
CA LEU A 93 0.51 -0.47 -14.13
C LEU A 93 1.91 -1.07 -14.33
N ALA A 94 2.48 -0.98 -15.53
CA ALA A 94 3.82 -1.46 -15.84
C ALA A 94 4.88 -0.91 -14.88
N MET A 95 4.75 0.33 -14.42
CA MET A 95 5.66 0.93 -13.43
C MET A 95 5.59 0.21 -12.07
N THR A 96 4.47 -0.41 -11.75
CA THR A 96 4.25 -1.10 -10.47
C THR A 96 4.59 -2.59 -10.60
N MET A 97 4.43 -3.17 -11.78
CA MET A 97 4.72 -4.58 -12.05
C MET A 97 6.18 -4.98 -11.77
N ARG A 98 7.09 -4.01 -11.71
CA ARG A 98 8.48 -4.26 -11.27
C ARG A 98 8.60 -4.86 -9.86
N TYR A 99 7.57 -4.75 -9.04
CA TYR A 99 7.51 -5.35 -7.71
C TYR A 99 6.76 -6.67 -7.66
N ALA A 100 6.08 -7.09 -8.74
CA ALA A 100 5.20 -8.25 -8.76
C ALA A 100 5.93 -9.56 -8.42
N HIS A 101 7.21 -9.68 -8.81
CA HIS A 101 8.04 -10.84 -8.49
C HIS A 101 8.31 -11.02 -6.98
N LEU A 102 8.01 -10.02 -6.16
CA LEU A 102 8.13 -10.07 -4.70
C LEU A 102 6.85 -10.58 -4.02
N ALA A 103 5.76 -10.75 -4.78
CA ALA A 103 4.51 -11.26 -4.24
C ALA A 103 4.69 -12.70 -3.74
N PRO A 104 4.11 -13.05 -2.58
CA PRO A 104 4.02 -14.45 -2.16
C PRO A 104 3.27 -15.27 -3.22
N ASP A 105 3.59 -16.56 -3.29
CA ASP A 105 2.84 -17.46 -4.15
C ASP A 105 1.44 -17.71 -3.56
N HIS A 106 0.42 -17.15 -4.21
CA HIS A 106 -0.98 -17.26 -3.80
C HIS A 106 -1.72 -18.41 -4.51
N LEU A 107 -1.01 -19.39 -5.11
CA LEU A 107 -1.66 -20.52 -5.79
C LEU A 107 -2.62 -21.28 -4.85
N GLN A 108 -2.31 -21.37 -3.57
CA GLN A 108 -3.20 -21.95 -2.56
C GLN A 108 -4.49 -21.14 -2.36
N GLU A 109 -4.44 -19.84 -2.60
CA GLU A 109 -5.63 -18.98 -2.49
C GLU A 109 -6.64 -19.27 -3.63
N ALA A 110 -6.16 -19.76 -4.77
CA ALA A 110 -7.00 -20.19 -5.88
C ALA A 110 -7.95 -21.34 -5.48
N LEU A 111 -7.51 -22.24 -4.61
CA LEU A 111 -8.37 -23.31 -4.06
C LEU A 111 -9.49 -22.72 -3.20
N ARG A 112 -9.15 -21.76 -2.33
CA ARG A 112 -10.14 -21.15 -1.42
C ARG A 112 -11.14 -20.24 -2.15
N LEU A 113 -10.73 -19.63 -3.25
CA LEU A 113 -11.54 -18.70 -4.05
C LEU A 113 -12.23 -19.39 -5.24
N ASN A 114 -12.11 -20.72 -5.35
CA ASN A 114 -12.74 -21.48 -6.43
C ASN A 114 -14.28 -21.43 -6.29
N PRO A 115 -15.01 -20.81 -7.22
CA PRO A 115 -16.48 -20.70 -7.11
C PRO A 115 -17.18 -22.05 -7.23
N LEU A 116 -16.52 -23.07 -7.81
CA LEU A 116 -17.11 -24.41 -7.95
C LEU A 116 -17.22 -25.15 -6.61
N ASP A 117 -16.28 -24.91 -5.69
CA ASP A 117 -16.33 -25.53 -4.36
C ASP A 117 -17.48 -24.94 -3.52
N THR A 118 -17.80 -23.66 -3.72
CA THR A 118 -18.93 -23.01 -3.07
C THR A 118 -20.28 -23.57 -3.58
N LEU A 119 -20.36 -23.91 -4.87
CA LEU A 119 -21.57 -24.49 -5.47
C LEU A 119 -21.81 -25.92 -4.98
N SER A 120 -20.78 -26.73 -4.77
CA SER A 120 -20.91 -28.09 -4.24
C SER A 120 -21.45 -28.10 -2.82
N THR A 121 -20.96 -27.21 -1.94
CA THR A 121 -21.47 -27.09 -0.57
C THR A 121 -22.93 -26.62 -0.50
N LEU A 122 -23.35 -25.74 -1.41
CA LEU A 122 -24.76 -25.32 -1.50
C LEU A 122 -25.69 -26.46 -1.95
N SER A 123 -25.25 -27.30 -2.90
CA SER A 123 -26.01 -28.44 -3.38
C SER A 123 -26.18 -29.54 -2.34
N GLU A 124 -25.21 -29.72 -1.45
CA GLU A 124 -25.30 -30.66 -0.32
C GLU A 124 -26.24 -30.14 0.77
N ALA A 125 -26.23 -28.87 1.07
CA ALA A 125 -27.12 -28.25 2.05
C ALA A 125 -28.60 -28.25 1.64
N GLU A 126 -28.89 -28.26 0.34
CA GLU A 126 -30.26 -28.41 -0.17
C GLU A 126 -30.80 -29.84 -0.08
N LYS A 127 -29.92 -30.86 -0.16
CA LYS A 127 -30.29 -32.29 -0.05
C LYS A 127 -30.58 -32.70 1.39
N GLU A 128 -30.08 -31.98 2.40
CA GLU A 128 -30.34 -32.29 3.82
C GLU A 128 -31.59 -31.64 4.40
N LYS A 129 -32.37 -30.88 3.63
CA LYS A 129 -33.69 -30.39 4.12
C LYS A 129 -34.70 -31.52 4.12
N PRO A 130 -35.17 -32.02 5.29
CA PRO A 130 -36.22 -33.05 5.34
C PRO A 130 -37.50 -32.49 4.74
N LEU A 131 -38.10 -33.25 3.81
CA LEU A 131 -39.45 -33.03 3.35
C LEU A 131 -40.36 -33.05 4.58
N LYS A 132 -40.88 -31.91 5.00
CA LYS A 132 -41.95 -31.86 5.98
C LYS A 132 -43.24 -32.35 5.29
N SER A 133 -43.68 -33.53 5.70
CA SER A 133 -45.02 -34.07 5.46
C SER A 133 -46.05 -33.26 6.24
#